data_d995c555006807ddba120bb080c46c51
#
_entry.id   d995c555006807ddba120bb080c46c51
#
_cell.length_a   1.000
_cell.length_b   1.000
_cell.length_c   1.000
_cell.angle_alpha   90.00
_cell.angle_beta   90.00
_cell.angle_gamma   90.00
#
_symmetry.space_group_name_H-M   'P 1'
#
loop_
_entity.id
_entity.type
_entity.pdbx_description
1 polymer ?
#
loop_
_entity_poly.entity_id
_entity_poly.type
_entity_poly.pdbx_seq_one_letter_code
_entity_poly.pdbx_strand_id
1 'polypeptide(L)'
;MDGDNISFDDSVSRRKALFGSVVVGSGFALAAQPIQAQTVITTPADGLTAGKVTVKTKDGKDMTAYRAMPATGTGFGTILVVQEIFGLHEHIQDICRRFAKVGYYAIAPDLYFRLGDATKVSDIPTLMKDIVGKTPDAQVMNDMDSTAAFAKGEGKADMGKLGITGFCWGGRIVWMYDAHNPAIKAGVAWYGPLVKDPTPLSPTNPIDIVKDLHGPVQGLYGGADTGISQESVEKMRAALKTGSAAAQKSTIKVYPDTPHAFNADYRPSYRKAAADDGWQLCLAWFKANGVV
;
A
#
# COMPACT_ATOMS: atom_id res chain seq x y z
N MET A 1 -45.05 14.28 66.27
CA MET A 1 -45.48 13.21 65.40
C MET A 1 -44.84 13.52 64.03
N ASP A 2 -43.64 13.29 63.98
CA ASP A 2 -42.78 12.34 63.25
C ASP A 2 -43.08 12.36 61.76
N GLY A 3 -42.17 13.04 61.01
CA GLY A 3 -42.10 13.09 59.58
C GLY A 3 -40.69 12.79 59.18
N ASP A 4 -40.47 11.63 58.60
CA ASP A 4 -39.20 11.12 58.16
C ASP A 4 -38.64 11.86 56.95
N ASN A 5 -37.44 12.29 57.09
CA ASN A 5 -36.62 12.96 56.11
C ASN A 5 -35.87 11.91 55.34
N ILE A 6 -36.17 11.67 54.05
CA ILE A 6 -35.39 10.81 53.17
C ILE A 6 -34.47 11.69 52.33
N SER A 7 -33.21 11.67 52.69
CA SER A 7 -32.09 12.24 51.95
C SER A 7 -31.75 11.37 50.73
N PHE A 8 -31.87 11.91 49.52
CA PHE A 8 -31.32 11.30 48.32
C PHE A 8 -29.82 11.67 48.14
N ASP A 9 -29.01 10.64 48.14
CA ASP A 9 -27.57 10.70 47.94
C ASP A 9 -27.27 10.99 46.47
N ASP A 10 -26.69 12.16 46.22
CA ASP A 10 -26.30 12.69 44.89
C ASP A 10 -24.88 12.31 44.53
N SER A 11 -24.51 11.02 44.56
CA SER A 11 -23.16 10.54 44.30
C SER A 11 -23.00 9.61 43.09
N VAL A 12 -23.88 9.68 42.09
CA VAL A 12 -23.73 8.89 40.85
C VAL A 12 -23.89 9.78 39.61
N SER A 13 -22.93 10.60 39.28
CA SER A 13 -22.82 11.17 37.91
C SER A 13 -21.52 11.90 37.61
N ARG A 14 -20.37 11.29 37.78
CA ARG A 14 -19.09 11.86 37.22
C ARG A 14 -18.13 10.80 36.64
N ARG A 15 -18.61 9.66 36.20
CA ARG A 15 -17.76 8.61 35.60
C ARG A 15 -18.26 8.07 34.24
N LYS A 16 -19.03 8.85 33.48
CA LYS A 16 -19.47 8.44 32.12
C LYS A 16 -19.24 9.48 31.04
N ALA A 17 -18.11 10.16 31.06
CA ALA A 17 -17.77 11.12 30.00
C ALA A 17 -16.28 11.03 29.61
N LEU A 18 -15.73 9.82 29.42
CA LEU A 18 -14.34 9.63 28.92
C LEU A 18 -14.19 8.32 28.14
N PHE A 19 -15.20 7.85 27.45
CA PHE A 19 -15.08 6.74 26.51
C PHE A 19 -15.85 7.05 25.21
N GLY A 20 -15.32 7.94 24.42
CA GLY A 20 -15.94 8.28 23.15
C GLY A 20 -15.05 9.06 22.23
N SER A 21 -13.82 8.62 21.95
CA SER A 21 -13.00 9.21 20.87
C SER A 21 -11.70 8.43 20.64
N VAL A 22 -11.71 7.11 20.49
CA VAL A 22 -10.53 6.35 19.96
C VAL A 22 -11.04 5.04 19.35
N VAL A 23 -11.74 5.04 18.23
CA VAL A 23 -12.14 3.75 17.61
C VAL A 23 -12.07 3.73 16.08
N VAL A 24 -11.61 4.74 15.37
CA VAL A 24 -11.56 4.67 13.90
C VAL A 24 -10.16 4.38 13.35
N GLY A 25 -9.09 4.67 14.11
CA GLY A 25 -7.71 4.29 13.70
C GLY A 25 -7.32 2.84 14.03
N SER A 26 -8.07 2.13 14.86
CA SER A 26 -7.69 0.82 15.39
C SER A 26 -8.02 -0.36 14.47
N GLY A 27 -9.01 -0.24 13.59
CA GLY A 27 -9.43 -1.35 12.71
C GLY A 27 -8.36 -1.78 11.71
N PHE A 28 -7.69 -0.82 11.09
CA PHE A 28 -6.61 -1.11 10.14
C PHE A 28 -5.39 -1.75 10.82
N ALA A 29 -4.98 -1.22 11.98
CA ALA A 29 -3.86 -1.77 12.75
C ALA A 29 -4.17 -3.19 13.28
N LEU A 30 -5.42 -3.49 13.63
CA LEU A 30 -5.85 -4.83 14.03
C LEU A 30 -5.88 -5.82 12.85
N ALA A 31 -6.20 -5.36 11.64
CA ALA A 31 -6.15 -6.18 10.43
C ALA A 31 -4.71 -6.49 10.00
N ALA A 32 -3.76 -5.60 10.31
CA ALA A 32 -2.34 -5.77 10.03
C ALA A 32 -1.70 -6.66 11.11
N GLN A 33 -1.46 -7.94 10.80
CA GLN A 33 -0.82 -8.88 11.73
C GLN A 33 0.70 -8.88 11.58
N PRO A 34 1.48 -9.13 12.68
CA PRO A 34 2.92 -9.23 12.61
C PRO A 34 3.40 -10.27 11.59
N ILE A 35 4.60 -10.03 11.04
CA ILE A 35 5.27 -11.01 10.18
C ILE A 35 5.62 -12.21 11.06
N GLN A 36 5.02 -13.36 10.78
CA GLN A 36 5.43 -14.63 11.35
C GLN A 36 6.36 -15.34 10.36
N ALA A 37 7.43 -15.96 10.85
CA ALA A 37 8.36 -16.74 10.05
C ALA A 37 7.70 -18.04 9.59
N GLN A 38 6.74 -17.98 8.69
CA GLN A 38 6.12 -19.12 8.03
C GLN A 38 6.57 -19.22 6.57
N THR A 39 6.35 -20.37 5.98
CA THR A 39 6.80 -20.77 4.66
C THR A 39 6.42 -19.73 3.61
N VAL A 40 7.37 -18.92 3.26
CA VAL A 40 7.24 -17.89 2.24
C VAL A 40 7.44 -18.55 0.88
N ILE A 41 6.60 -18.21 -0.08
CA ILE A 41 6.87 -18.54 -1.47
C ILE A 41 8.11 -17.73 -1.89
N THR A 42 9.21 -18.39 -2.23
CA THR A 42 10.43 -17.73 -2.65
C THR A 42 10.66 -17.94 -4.13
N THR A 43 10.69 -16.85 -4.89
CA THR A 43 11.04 -16.86 -6.31
C THR A 43 12.56 -16.86 -6.46
N PRO A 44 13.16 -17.88 -7.12
CA PRO A 44 14.61 -17.93 -7.32
C PRO A 44 15.09 -16.78 -8.22
N ALA A 45 16.31 -16.30 -7.95
CA ALA A 45 16.92 -15.23 -8.70
C ALA A 45 17.63 -15.67 -9.99
N ASP A 46 17.62 -16.97 -10.33
CA ASP A 46 18.25 -17.50 -11.56
C ASP A 46 17.70 -16.78 -12.79
N GLY A 47 18.59 -16.35 -13.68
CA GLY A 47 18.22 -15.58 -14.88
C GLY A 47 17.77 -14.14 -14.60
N LEU A 48 17.94 -13.64 -13.38
CA LEU A 48 17.64 -12.27 -13.00
C LEU A 48 18.90 -11.52 -12.57
N THR A 49 18.89 -10.21 -12.78
CA THR A 49 19.71 -9.26 -12.03
C THR A 49 18.86 -8.75 -10.88
N ALA A 50 19.13 -9.22 -9.67
CA ALA A 50 18.29 -8.92 -8.50
C ALA A 50 19.16 -8.62 -7.26
N GLY A 51 18.73 -7.66 -6.43
CA GLY A 51 19.44 -7.31 -5.21
C GLY A 51 19.15 -5.91 -4.72
N LYS A 52 19.71 -5.58 -3.55
CA LYS A 52 19.63 -4.25 -2.96
C LYS A 52 20.49 -3.26 -3.76
N VAL A 53 19.96 -2.06 -3.90
CA VAL A 53 20.61 -0.92 -4.54
C VAL A 53 20.44 0.33 -3.68
N THR A 54 21.24 1.35 -3.92
CA THR A 54 21.14 2.63 -3.23
C THR A 54 20.58 3.68 -4.17
N VAL A 55 19.45 4.28 -3.79
CA VAL A 55 18.79 5.37 -4.50
C VAL A 55 19.13 6.68 -3.80
N LYS A 56 19.71 7.64 -4.52
CA LYS A 56 19.89 9.01 -4.03
C LYS A 56 18.54 9.73 -4.07
N THR A 57 18.07 10.16 -2.91
CA THR A 57 16.83 10.93 -2.78
C THR A 57 17.04 12.40 -3.12
N LYS A 58 15.96 13.14 -3.39
CA LYS A 58 16.02 14.59 -3.69
C LYS A 58 16.67 15.41 -2.58
N ASP A 59 16.56 14.96 -1.31
CA ASP A 59 17.22 15.58 -0.15
C ASP A 59 18.65 15.05 0.10
N GLY A 60 19.23 14.33 -0.87
CA GLY A 60 20.61 13.89 -0.88
C GLY A 60 20.93 12.68 0.01
N LYS A 61 19.92 12.02 0.57
CA LYS A 61 20.13 10.83 1.41
C LYS A 61 20.22 9.56 0.59
N ASP A 62 20.82 8.54 1.18
CA ASP A 62 20.94 7.19 0.62
C ASP A 62 19.77 6.33 1.09
N MET A 63 18.84 6.06 0.17
CA MET A 63 17.70 5.18 0.40
C MET A 63 17.99 3.80 -0.16
N THR A 64 17.85 2.77 0.67
CA THR A 64 17.90 1.37 0.19
C THR A 64 16.67 1.07 -0.65
N ALA A 65 16.87 0.39 -1.78
CA ALA A 65 15.78 -0.22 -2.56
C ALA A 65 16.17 -1.65 -2.94
N TYR A 66 15.18 -2.48 -3.26
CA TYR A 66 15.41 -3.78 -3.88
C TYR A 66 14.95 -3.72 -5.34
N ARG A 67 15.83 -4.11 -6.27
CA ARG A 67 15.53 -4.13 -7.69
C ARG A 67 15.68 -5.55 -8.23
N ALA A 68 14.78 -5.95 -9.14
CA ALA A 68 14.90 -7.18 -9.93
C ALA A 68 14.47 -6.91 -11.38
N MET A 69 15.19 -7.52 -12.33
CA MET A 69 14.90 -7.47 -13.76
C MET A 69 15.49 -8.72 -14.45
N PRO A 70 15.09 -9.07 -15.70
CA PRO A 70 15.78 -10.09 -16.47
C PRO A 70 17.27 -9.78 -16.58
N ALA A 71 18.13 -10.82 -16.50
CA ALA A 71 19.60 -10.65 -16.55
C ALA A 71 20.09 -10.07 -17.89
N THR A 72 19.33 -10.30 -18.95
CA THR A 72 19.67 -9.83 -20.32
C THR A 72 18.53 -9.01 -20.90
N GLY A 73 18.87 -8.07 -21.77
CA GLY A 73 17.89 -7.19 -22.42
C GLY A 73 17.85 -5.78 -21.84
N THR A 74 16.99 -4.94 -22.42
CA THR A 74 16.73 -3.53 -22.06
C THR A 74 15.32 -3.14 -22.48
N GLY A 75 14.88 -1.96 -22.06
CA GLY A 75 13.56 -1.43 -22.44
C GLY A 75 12.41 -2.16 -21.77
N PHE A 76 12.67 -2.70 -20.57
CA PHE A 76 11.65 -3.41 -19.79
C PHE A 76 10.55 -2.47 -19.33
N GLY A 77 9.29 -2.91 -19.42
CA GLY A 77 8.20 -2.26 -18.69
C GLY A 77 8.57 -2.17 -17.20
N THR A 78 8.28 -1.01 -16.59
CA THR A 78 8.81 -0.67 -15.27
C THR A 78 7.71 -0.70 -14.23
N ILE A 79 7.89 -1.45 -13.14
CA ILE A 79 6.96 -1.54 -12.02
C ILE A 79 7.61 -0.97 -10.76
N LEU A 80 7.04 0.11 -10.24
CA LEU A 80 7.32 0.58 -8.89
C LEU A 80 6.49 -0.28 -7.91
N VAL A 81 7.16 -0.94 -6.97
CA VAL A 81 6.52 -1.80 -5.98
C VAL A 81 6.52 -1.11 -4.62
N VAL A 82 5.36 -0.86 -4.05
CA VAL A 82 5.23 -0.16 -2.78
C VAL A 82 4.97 -1.15 -1.65
N GLN A 83 5.81 -1.06 -0.63
CA GLN A 83 5.81 -1.92 0.55
C GLN A 83 4.54 -1.80 1.40
N GLU A 84 4.33 -2.78 2.26
CA GLU A 84 3.38 -2.73 3.37
C GLU A 84 3.93 -1.89 4.54
N ILE A 85 3.21 -1.80 5.65
CA ILE A 85 3.70 -1.11 6.87
C ILE A 85 5.00 -1.72 7.43
N PHE A 86 5.36 -2.93 7.06
CA PHE A 86 6.52 -3.67 7.56
C PHE A 86 7.84 -3.35 6.83
N GLY A 87 7.85 -2.36 5.95
CA GLY A 87 9.04 -1.95 5.21
C GLY A 87 9.40 -2.89 4.05
N LEU A 88 10.66 -2.81 3.62
CA LEU A 88 11.19 -3.57 2.49
C LEU A 88 11.57 -5.01 2.89
N HIS A 89 10.60 -5.78 3.41
CA HIS A 89 10.80 -7.16 3.84
C HIS A 89 10.81 -8.16 2.67
N GLU A 90 11.13 -9.44 2.96
CA GLU A 90 11.39 -10.46 1.94
C GLU A 90 10.24 -10.68 0.95
N HIS A 91 8.98 -10.63 1.39
CA HIS A 91 7.85 -10.77 0.50
C HIS A 91 7.80 -9.66 -0.57
N ILE A 92 8.08 -8.41 -0.20
CA ILE A 92 8.13 -7.28 -1.16
C ILE A 92 9.30 -7.46 -2.14
N GLN A 93 10.45 -7.94 -1.66
CA GLN A 93 11.58 -8.28 -2.52
C GLN A 93 11.25 -9.43 -3.47
N ASP A 94 10.49 -10.41 -3.00
CA ASP A 94 10.00 -11.53 -3.81
C ASP A 94 9.02 -11.07 -4.89
N ILE A 95 8.10 -10.15 -4.58
CA ILE A 95 7.21 -9.53 -5.58
C ILE A 95 8.03 -8.88 -6.72
N CYS A 96 9.14 -8.21 -6.42
CA CYS A 96 10.02 -7.68 -7.47
C CYS A 96 10.59 -8.81 -8.34
N ARG A 97 11.03 -9.93 -7.74
CA ARG A 97 11.51 -11.10 -8.50
C ARG A 97 10.41 -11.74 -9.34
N ARG A 98 9.17 -11.85 -8.81
CA ARG A 98 8.00 -12.36 -9.57
C ARG A 98 7.75 -11.52 -10.83
N PHE A 99 7.76 -10.19 -10.72
CA PHE A 99 7.64 -9.31 -11.88
C PHE A 99 8.82 -9.47 -12.86
N ALA A 100 10.04 -9.58 -12.35
CA ALA A 100 11.22 -9.80 -13.19
C ALA A 100 11.16 -11.12 -13.96
N LYS A 101 10.63 -12.20 -13.37
CA LYS A 101 10.43 -13.50 -14.05
C LYS A 101 9.44 -13.43 -15.22
N VAL A 102 8.55 -12.44 -15.23
CA VAL A 102 7.62 -12.22 -16.34
C VAL A 102 8.02 -11.02 -17.22
N GLY A 103 9.28 -10.57 -17.12
CA GLY A 103 9.88 -9.65 -18.07
C GLY A 103 9.89 -8.17 -17.69
N TYR A 104 9.52 -7.80 -16.47
CA TYR A 104 9.55 -6.41 -16.01
C TYR A 104 10.85 -6.04 -15.33
N TYR A 105 11.18 -4.75 -15.36
CA TYR A 105 12.03 -4.11 -14.37
C TYR A 105 11.16 -3.74 -13.17
N ALA A 106 11.43 -4.31 -12.01
CA ALA A 106 10.68 -4.02 -10.78
C ALA A 106 11.60 -3.48 -9.69
N ILE A 107 11.16 -2.43 -8.99
CA ILE A 107 11.94 -1.81 -7.91
C ILE A 107 11.03 -1.39 -6.75
N ALA A 108 11.46 -1.73 -5.53
CA ALA A 108 10.79 -1.39 -4.28
C ALA A 108 11.73 -0.58 -3.38
N PRO A 109 11.47 0.71 -3.09
CA PRO A 109 12.24 1.50 -2.13
C PRO A 109 11.86 1.16 -0.68
N ASP A 110 12.79 1.35 0.25
CA ASP A 110 12.51 1.40 1.68
C ASP A 110 12.04 2.81 2.07
N LEU A 111 10.74 3.02 2.06
CA LEU A 111 10.13 4.33 2.31
C LEU A 111 10.22 4.78 3.79
N TYR A 112 10.69 3.91 4.67
CA TYR A 112 10.84 4.20 6.09
C TYR A 112 12.28 4.42 6.54
N PHE A 113 13.25 4.33 5.64
CA PHE A 113 14.69 4.35 5.93
C PHE A 113 15.16 5.51 6.82
N ARG A 114 14.45 6.65 6.84
CA ARG A 114 14.77 7.81 7.70
C ARG A 114 14.38 7.60 9.16
N LEU A 115 13.43 6.71 9.43
CA LEU A 115 12.87 6.47 10.76
C LEU A 115 13.37 5.17 11.38
N GLY A 116 14.05 4.34 10.60
CA GLY A 116 14.62 3.07 11.03
C GLY A 116 14.14 1.89 10.19
N ASP A 117 14.56 0.70 10.58
CA ASP A 117 14.26 -0.56 9.90
C ASP A 117 12.92 -1.14 10.42
N ALA A 118 11.85 -0.87 9.68
CA ALA A 118 10.51 -1.34 10.02
C ALA A 118 10.42 -2.88 10.08
N THR A 119 11.33 -3.61 9.40
CA THR A 119 11.33 -5.08 9.41
C THR A 119 11.69 -5.67 10.78
N LYS A 120 12.31 -4.87 11.65
CA LYS A 120 12.73 -5.26 13.00
C LYS A 120 11.71 -4.90 14.08
N VAL A 121 10.64 -4.19 13.74
CA VAL A 121 9.62 -3.77 14.72
C VAL A 121 8.48 -4.80 14.71
N SER A 122 8.41 -5.63 15.73
CA SER A 122 7.38 -6.67 15.85
C SER A 122 6.06 -6.18 16.46
N ASP A 123 6.10 -5.08 17.23
CA ASP A 123 4.90 -4.49 17.85
C ASP A 123 4.20 -3.53 16.90
N ILE A 124 2.98 -3.88 16.48
CA ILE A 124 2.21 -3.09 15.52
C ILE A 124 1.88 -1.68 16.04
N PRO A 125 1.41 -1.47 17.29
CA PRO A 125 1.21 -0.14 17.83
C PRO A 125 2.45 0.75 17.75
N THR A 126 3.62 0.24 18.11
CA THR A 126 4.90 0.95 18.00
C THR A 126 5.24 1.26 16.55
N LEU A 127 5.10 0.29 15.65
CA LEU A 127 5.34 0.48 14.21
C LEU A 127 4.45 1.60 13.64
N MET A 128 3.16 1.56 13.97
CA MET A 128 2.19 2.58 13.52
C MET A 128 2.49 3.96 14.07
N LYS A 129 2.84 4.05 15.36
CA LYS A 129 3.10 5.33 16.05
C LYS A 129 4.43 5.95 15.63
N ASP A 130 5.49 5.15 15.59
CA ASP A 130 6.87 5.67 15.52
C ASP A 130 7.46 5.66 14.12
N ILE A 131 6.88 4.89 13.20
CA ILE A 131 7.33 4.82 11.80
C ILE A 131 6.22 5.27 10.85
N VAL A 132 5.15 4.52 10.72
CA VAL A 132 4.12 4.79 9.69
C VAL A 132 3.47 6.16 9.90
N GLY A 133 3.07 6.48 11.14
CA GLY A 133 2.44 7.75 11.50
C GLY A 133 3.37 8.96 11.45
N LYS A 134 4.69 8.74 11.38
CA LYS A 134 5.70 9.80 11.23
C LYS A 134 6.22 9.96 9.81
N THR A 135 5.72 9.19 8.85
CA THR A 135 6.13 9.24 7.45
C THR A 135 5.19 10.18 6.67
N PRO A 136 5.66 11.38 6.25
CA PRO A 136 4.83 12.32 5.52
C PRO A 136 4.53 11.84 4.09
N ASP A 137 3.29 11.98 3.62
CA ASP A 137 2.91 11.66 2.23
C ASP A 137 3.80 12.41 1.22
N ALA A 138 4.08 13.67 1.44
CA ALA A 138 4.94 14.47 0.55
C ALA A 138 6.36 13.89 0.44
N GLN A 139 6.91 13.35 1.54
CA GLN A 139 8.20 12.67 1.51
C GLN A 139 8.12 11.37 0.70
N VAL A 140 7.06 10.59 0.89
CA VAL A 140 6.82 9.35 0.14
C VAL A 140 6.76 9.63 -1.36
N MET A 141 6.03 10.68 -1.80
CA MET A 141 5.98 11.07 -3.21
C MET A 141 7.37 11.41 -3.75
N ASN A 142 8.17 12.19 -3.02
CA ASN A 142 9.54 12.55 -3.42
C ASN A 142 10.48 11.33 -3.48
N ASP A 143 10.34 10.38 -2.57
CA ASP A 143 11.15 9.15 -2.55
C ASP A 143 10.79 8.22 -3.71
N MET A 144 9.50 8.14 -4.06
CA MET A 144 9.03 7.42 -5.24
C MET A 144 9.51 8.08 -6.54
N ASP A 145 9.53 9.42 -6.64
CA ASP A 145 10.12 10.14 -7.77
C ASP A 145 11.62 9.84 -7.91
N SER A 146 12.34 9.81 -6.79
CA SER A 146 13.77 9.47 -6.77
C SER A 146 14.00 8.03 -7.23
N THR A 147 13.11 7.11 -6.85
CA THR A 147 13.14 5.71 -7.27
C THR A 147 12.90 5.56 -8.78
N ALA A 148 11.92 6.30 -9.33
CA ALA A 148 11.66 6.33 -10.77
C ALA A 148 12.84 6.92 -11.56
N ALA A 149 13.46 7.99 -11.04
CA ALA A 149 14.64 8.59 -11.63
C ALA A 149 15.85 7.65 -11.61
N PHE A 150 16.05 6.91 -10.52
CA PHE A 150 17.09 5.88 -10.43
C PHE A 150 16.88 4.78 -11.48
N ALA A 151 15.66 4.24 -11.61
CA ALA A 151 15.34 3.22 -12.59
C ALA A 151 15.65 3.70 -14.03
N LYS A 152 15.27 4.95 -14.34
CA LYS A 152 15.62 5.60 -15.62
C LYS A 152 17.12 5.65 -15.84
N GLY A 153 17.88 6.00 -14.80
CA GLY A 153 19.35 6.17 -14.87
C GLY A 153 20.10 4.86 -15.13
N GLU A 154 19.54 3.70 -14.80
CA GLU A 154 20.16 2.40 -15.10
C GLU A 154 20.10 2.02 -16.59
N GLY A 155 19.30 2.71 -17.40
CA GLY A 155 19.20 2.48 -18.85
C GLY A 155 18.60 1.13 -19.25
N LYS A 156 17.95 0.44 -18.32
CA LYS A 156 17.27 -0.85 -18.53
C LYS A 156 15.76 -0.73 -18.53
N ALA A 157 15.25 0.19 -17.72
CA ALA A 157 13.83 0.48 -17.54
C ALA A 157 13.31 1.37 -18.69
N ASP A 158 12.11 1.06 -19.19
CA ASP A 158 11.36 1.93 -20.09
C ASP A 158 10.36 2.77 -19.28
N MET A 159 10.65 4.05 -19.10
CA MET A 159 9.80 4.97 -18.36
C MET A 159 8.54 5.39 -19.13
N GLY A 160 8.48 5.12 -20.44
CA GLY A 160 7.25 5.24 -21.22
C GLY A 160 6.23 4.15 -20.92
N LYS A 161 6.65 3.11 -20.17
CA LYS A 161 5.88 1.93 -19.76
C LYS A 161 5.91 1.80 -18.24
N LEU A 162 5.65 2.89 -17.50
CA LEU A 162 5.72 2.95 -16.05
C LEU A 162 4.40 2.56 -15.41
N GLY A 163 4.42 1.51 -14.58
CA GLY A 163 3.32 1.09 -13.72
C GLY A 163 3.70 1.14 -12.23
N ILE A 164 2.69 1.05 -11.38
CA ILE A 164 2.86 1.01 -9.94
C ILE A 164 1.95 -0.05 -9.32
N THR A 165 2.47 -0.80 -8.35
CA THR A 165 1.67 -1.70 -7.51
C THR A 165 2.08 -1.55 -6.05
N GLY A 166 1.16 -1.86 -5.13
CA GLY A 166 1.45 -1.75 -3.71
C GLY A 166 0.40 -2.43 -2.86
N PHE A 167 0.80 -2.78 -1.64
CA PHE A 167 0.06 -3.67 -0.76
C PHE A 167 -0.24 -2.97 0.56
N CYS A 168 -1.45 -3.14 1.12
CA CYS A 168 -1.81 -2.58 2.41
C CYS A 168 -1.63 -1.04 2.40
N TRP A 169 -0.82 -0.47 3.27
CA TRP A 169 -0.44 0.94 3.23
C TRP A 169 0.06 1.35 1.84
N GLY A 170 0.88 0.51 1.20
CA GLY A 170 1.36 0.75 -0.16
C GLY A 170 0.26 0.74 -1.22
N GLY A 171 -0.83 0.02 -0.99
CA GLY A 171 -2.01 0.08 -1.86
C GLY A 171 -2.68 1.45 -1.85
N ARG A 172 -2.65 2.17 -0.72
CA ARG A 172 -3.03 3.58 -0.66
C ARG A 172 -2.07 4.46 -1.46
N ILE A 173 -0.76 4.21 -1.31
CA ILE A 173 0.26 4.98 -2.04
C ILE A 173 0.15 4.82 -3.55
N VAL A 174 -0.32 3.68 -4.06
CA VAL A 174 -0.59 3.52 -5.50
C VAL A 174 -1.54 4.60 -6.02
N TRP A 175 -2.68 4.81 -5.36
CA TRP A 175 -3.63 5.86 -5.73
C TRP A 175 -3.01 7.26 -5.65
N MET A 176 -2.30 7.53 -4.53
CA MET A 176 -1.68 8.83 -4.27
C MET A 176 -0.59 9.15 -5.29
N TYR A 177 0.26 8.17 -5.62
CA TYR A 177 1.36 8.39 -6.55
C TYR A 177 0.90 8.43 -8.01
N ASP A 178 -0.16 7.72 -8.36
CA ASP A 178 -0.80 7.83 -9.68
C ASP A 178 -1.30 9.27 -9.94
N ALA A 179 -1.93 9.88 -8.96
CA ALA A 179 -2.34 11.28 -9.03
C ALA A 179 -1.16 12.28 -9.02
N HIS A 180 0.00 11.89 -8.45
CA HIS A 180 1.19 12.73 -8.35
C HIS A 180 2.04 12.70 -9.61
N ASN A 181 2.20 11.53 -10.24
CA ASN A 181 3.14 11.32 -11.33
C ASN A 181 2.44 11.06 -12.68
N PRO A 182 2.44 12.04 -13.62
CA PRO A 182 1.75 11.91 -14.90
C PRO A 182 2.35 10.87 -15.85
N ALA A 183 3.51 10.29 -15.53
CA ALA A 183 4.11 9.22 -16.31
C ALA A 183 3.50 7.85 -16.04
N ILE A 184 2.72 7.69 -14.96
CA ILE A 184 2.07 6.42 -14.64
C ILE A 184 1.06 6.05 -15.72
N LYS A 185 1.20 4.84 -16.26
CA LYS A 185 0.29 4.27 -17.26
C LYS A 185 -0.82 3.44 -16.63
N ALA A 186 -0.53 2.78 -15.50
CA ALA A 186 -1.49 1.98 -14.76
C ALA A 186 -1.03 1.75 -13.32
N GLY A 187 -2.01 1.62 -12.40
CA GLY A 187 -1.79 1.20 -11.03
C GLY A 187 -2.53 -0.09 -10.68
N VAL A 188 -2.01 -0.87 -9.73
CA VAL A 188 -2.73 -1.97 -9.09
C VAL A 188 -2.59 -1.85 -7.57
N ALA A 189 -3.70 -1.54 -6.90
CA ALA A 189 -3.76 -1.28 -5.47
C ALA A 189 -4.38 -2.48 -4.73
N TRP A 190 -3.59 -3.16 -3.92
CA TRP A 190 -4.01 -4.32 -3.15
C TRP A 190 -4.39 -3.89 -1.73
N TYR A 191 -5.65 -4.08 -1.37
CA TYR A 191 -6.21 -3.83 -0.03
C TYR A 191 -5.65 -2.57 0.65
N GLY A 192 -5.55 -1.46 -0.11
CA GLY A 192 -5.10 -0.17 0.40
C GLY A 192 -6.23 0.64 1.01
N PRO A 193 -6.03 1.30 2.17
CA PRO A 193 -7.04 2.20 2.73
C PRO A 193 -7.45 3.30 1.75
N LEU A 194 -8.76 3.47 1.56
CA LEU A 194 -9.35 4.45 0.64
C LEU A 194 -9.79 5.73 1.35
N VAL A 195 -10.17 5.58 2.61
CA VAL A 195 -10.60 6.66 3.50
C VAL A 195 -10.02 6.40 4.88
N LYS A 196 -9.43 7.39 5.49
CA LYS A 196 -8.94 7.40 6.88
C LYS A 196 -9.05 8.81 7.44
N ASP A 197 -8.95 8.96 8.75
CA ASP A 197 -8.87 10.29 9.37
C ASP A 197 -7.62 11.03 8.88
N PRO A 198 -7.75 12.25 8.36
CA PRO A 198 -6.63 13.05 7.92
C PRO A 198 -5.69 13.40 9.09
N THR A 199 -4.40 13.48 8.80
CA THR A 199 -3.39 13.99 9.74
C THR A 199 -2.56 15.07 9.07
N PRO A 200 -1.85 15.93 9.81
CA PRO A 200 -0.96 16.92 9.19
C PRO A 200 0.09 16.32 8.24
N LEU A 201 0.53 15.07 8.48
CA LEU A 201 1.51 14.37 7.63
C LEU A 201 0.86 13.58 6.49
N SER A 202 -0.43 13.32 6.58
CA SER A 202 -1.21 12.55 5.60
C SER A 202 -2.63 13.15 5.47
N PRO A 203 -2.73 14.35 4.87
CA PRO A 203 -3.97 15.14 4.88
C PRO A 203 -5.02 14.68 3.88
N THR A 204 -4.64 13.86 2.90
CA THR A 204 -5.47 13.52 1.73
C THR A 204 -5.71 12.02 1.65
N ASN A 205 -6.89 11.62 1.21
CA ASN A 205 -7.24 10.22 0.97
C ASN A 205 -7.32 9.90 -0.53
N PRO A 206 -7.20 8.63 -0.95
CA PRO A 206 -7.41 8.22 -2.33
C PRO A 206 -8.74 8.71 -2.94
N ILE A 207 -9.81 8.71 -2.17
CA ILE A 207 -11.12 9.18 -2.63
C ILE A 207 -11.15 10.67 -2.99
N ASP A 208 -10.29 11.48 -2.37
CA ASP A 208 -10.27 12.94 -2.54
C ASP A 208 -9.57 13.35 -3.85
N ILE A 209 -8.73 12.45 -4.42
CA ILE A 209 -7.84 12.76 -5.56
C ILE A 209 -8.22 12.03 -6.86
N VAL A 210 -9.42 11.48 -6.94
CA VAL A 210 -9.88 10.75 -8.15
C VAL A 210 -9.92 11.62 -9.41
N LYS A 211 -9.98 12.94 -9.26
CA LYS A 211 -9.94 13.91 -10.37
C LYS A 211 -8.54 14.10 -10.95
N ASP A 212 -7.53 13.72 -10.19
CA ASP A 212 -6.12 13.94 -10.50
C ASP A 212 -5.42 12.69 -11.02
N LEU A 213 -6.12 11.53 -11.06
CA LEU A 213 -5.53 10.28 -11.55
C LEU A 213 -5.12 10.42 -13.02
N HIS A 214 -3.89 10.01 -13.31
CA HIS A 214 -3.27 10.03 -14.65
C HIS A 214 -3.39 8.69 -15.37
N GLY A 215 -3.16 7.57 -14.68
CA GLY A 215 -3.35 6.20 -15.15
C GLY A 215 -4.59 5.55 -14.54
N PRO A 216 -5.23 4.57 -15.21
CA PRO A 216 -6.30 3.82 -14.58
C PRO A 216 -5.73 2.88 -13.51
N VAL A 217 -6.43 2.77 -12.37
CA VAL A 217 -6.03 1.92 -11.25
C VAL A 217 -7.02 0.78 -11.06
N GLN A 218 -6.50 -0.44 -10.91
CA GLN A 218 -7.27 -1.60 -10.46
C GLN A 218 -7.11 -1.77 -8.95
N GLY A 219 -8.20 -1.66 -8.21
CA GLY A 219 -8.27 -1.98 -6.80
C GLY A 219 -8.65 -3.45 -6.57
N LEU A 220 -7.92 -4.15 -5.71
CA LEU A 220 -8.16 -5.55 -5.32
C LEU A 220 -8.38 -5.61 -3.81
N TYR A 221 -9.61 -5.88 -3.37
CA TYR A 221 -10.03 -5.76 -1.97
C TYR A 221 -10.64 -7.05 -1.44
N GLY A 222 -10.53 -7.27 -0.13
CA GLY A 222 -11.19 -8.36 0.57
C GLY A 222 -12.58 -7.95 1.08
N GLY A 223 -13.58 -8.80 0.89
CA GLY A 223 -14.94 -8.59 1.39
C GLY A 223 -15.06 -8.79 2.90
N ALA A 224 -14.19 -9.61 3.49
CA ALA A 224 -14.09 -9.84 4.93
C ALA A 224 -12.95 -9.03 5.59
N ASP A 225 -12.46 -7.99 4.93
CA ASP A 225 -11.46 -7.07 5.49
C ASP A 225 -12.09 -6.21 6.59
N THR A 226 -11.61 -6.33 7.82
CA THR A 226 -12.10 -5.57 8.98
C THR A 226 -11.48 -4.18 9.10
N GLY A 227 -10.39 -3.92 8.36
CA GLY A 227 -9.70 -2.62 8.34
C GLY A 227 -10.14 -1.69 7.22
N ILE A 228 -10.78 -2.24 6.16
CA ILE A 228 -11.27 -1.49 5.01
C ILE A 228 -12.73 -1.86 4.78
N SER A 229 -13.63 -0.97 5.17
CA SER A 229 -15.06 -1.22 5.09
C SER A 229 -15.57 -1.32 3.64
N GLN A 230 -16.54 -2.18 3.39
CA GLN A 230 -17.20 -2.25 2.08
C GLN A 230 -17.87 -0.92 1.72
N GLU A 231 -18.33 -0.15 2.71
CA GLU A 231 -18.84 1.21 2.50
C GLU A 231 -17.78 2.13 1.88
N SER A 232 -16.52 2.07 2.33
CA SER A 232 -15.43 2.88 1.77
C SER A 232 -15.12 2.46 0.33
N VAL A 233 -15.22 1.17 0.02
CA VAL A 233 -15.05 0.63 -1.34
C VAL A 233 -16.16 1.14 -2.26
N GLU A 234 -17.42 1.12 -1.83
CA GLU A 234 -18.54 1.63 -2.63
C GLU A 234 -18.48 3.15 -2.83
N LYS A 235 -18.07 3.90 -1.80
CA LYS A 235 -17.80 5.34 -1.94
C LYS A 235 -16.72 5.62 -2.99
N MET A 236 -15.63 4.85 -2.97
CA MET A 236 -14.57 5.00 -3.98
C MET A 236 -15.07 4.64 -5.38
N ARG A 237 -15.85 3.55 -5.55
CA ARG A 237 -16.47 3.22 -6.83
C ARG A 237 -17.36 4.35 -7.38
N ALA A 238 -18.13 4.99 -6.50
CA ALA A 238 -18.95 6.13 -6.87
C ALA A 238 -18.11 7.35 -7.27
N ALA A 239 -17.05 7.67 -6.52
CA ALA A 239 -16.15 8.78 -6.79
C ALA A 239 -15.41 8.60 -8.13
N LEU A 240 -14.92 7.39 -8.44
CA LEU A 240 -14.24 7.07 -9.69
C LEU A 240 -15.07 7.39 -10.92
N LYS A 241 -16.41 7.20 -10.86
CA LYS A 241 -17.33 7.49 -11.97
C LYS A 241 -17.36 8.98 -12.37
N THR A 242 -17.01 9.87 -11.45
CA THR A 242 -17.03 11.33 -11.64
C THR A 242 -15.64 11.95 -11.62
N GLY A 243 -14.60 11.13 -11.53
CA GLY A 243 -13.19 11.54 -11.53
C GLY A 243 -12.64 11.84 -12.92
N SER A 244 -11.32 11.82 -13.07
CA SER A 244 -10.63 12.00 -14.36
C SER A 244 -10.99 10.90 -15.36
N ALA A 245 -10.59 11.06 -16.62
CA ALA A 245 -10.76 10.00 -17.62
C ALA A 245 -10.05 8.68 -17.23
N ALA A 246 -8.95 8.75 -16.51
CA ALA A 246 -8.25 7.60 -15.94
C ALA A 246 -9.06 6.99 -14.77
N ALA A 247 -9.59 7.81 -13.87
CA ALA A 247 -10.46 7.36 -12.79
C ALA A 247 -11.67 6.60 -13.34
N GLN A 248 -12.34 7.10 -14.38
CA GLN A 248 -13.51 6.47 -14.97
C GLN A 248 -13.22 5.10 -15.62
N LYS A 249 -11.96 4.84 -16.01
CA LYS A 249 -11.48 3.55 -16.48
C LYS A 249 -11.01 2.62 -15.35
N SER A 250 -10.84 3.16 -14.15
CA SER A 250 -10.42 2.38 -13.00
C SER A 250 -11.50 1.40 -12.54
N THR A 251 -11.06 0.27 -12.00
CA THR A 251 -11.96 -0.80 -11.54
C THR A 251 -11.63 -1.24 -10.11
N ILE A 252 -12.62 -1.76 -9.40
CA ILE A 252 -12.41 -2.37 -8.09
C ILE A 252 -13.06 -3.76 -8.09
N LYS A 253 -12.24 -4.79 -7.81
CA LYS A 253 -12.69 -6.16 -7.54
C LYS A 253 -12.68 -6.42 -6.04
N VAL A 254 -13.76 -7.01 -5.55
CA VAL A 254 -13.87 -7.49 -4.18
C VAL A 254 -13.96 -9.01 -4.18
N TYR A 255 -13.18 -9.66 -3.32
CA TYR A 255 -13.22 -11.10 -3.06
C TYR A 255 -14.05 -11.34 -1.79
N PRO A 256 -15.28 -11.90 -1.86
CA PRO A 256 -16.28 -11.80 -0.78
C PRO A 256 -15.79 -12.26 0.59
N ASP A 257 -15.24 -13.46 0.71
CA ASP A 257 -14.86 -14.09 1.97
C ASP A 257 -13.36 -13.96 2.28
N THR A 258 -12.74 -12.92 1.72
CA THR A 258 -11.30 -12.76 1.76
C THR A 258 -10.91 -11.66 2.73
N PRO A 259 -10.00 -11.92 3.69
CA PRO A 259 -9.57 -10.93 4.68
C PRO A 259 -8.53 -9.95 4.11
N HIS A 260 -8.10 -8.98 4.95
CA HIS A 260 -6.95 -8.13 4.67
C HIS A 260 -5.68 -8.93 4.39
N ALA A 261 -4.79 -8.41 3.54
CA ALA A 261 -3.49 -9.01 3.20
C ALA A 261 -3.58 -10.43 2.60
N PHE A 262 -4.62 -10.70 1.81
CA PHE A 262 -4.85 -12.02 1.22
C PHE A 262 -3.77 -12.45 0.20
N ASN A 263 -2.95 -11.54 -0.29
CA ASN A 263 -1.81 -11.84 -1.18
C ASN A 263 -0.52 -12.15 -0.41
N ALA A 264 -0.48 -11.85 0.89
CA ALA A 264 0.72 -12.00 1.72
C ALA A 264 0.91 -13.47 2.14
N ASP A 265 1.66 -14.25 1.34
CA ASP A 265 1.84 -15.70 1.50
C ASP A 265 2.56 -16.12 2.78
N TYR A 266 3.14 -15.18 3.50
CA TYR A 266 3.77 -15.37 4.80
C TYR A 266 2.81 -15.20 5.99
N ARG A 267 1.49 -15.01 5.73
CA ARG A 267 0.47 -14.68 6.76
C ARG A 267 -0.67 -15.69 6.80
N PRO A 268 -1.30 -15.88 7.97
CA PRO A 268 -2.52 -16.70 8.09
C PRO A 268 -3.70 -16.19 7.25
N SER A 269 -3.70 -14.90 6.91
CA SER A 269 -4.69 -14.27 6.04
C SER A 269 -4.55 -14.61 4.56
N TYR A 270 -3.47 -15.26 4.14
CA TYR A 270 -3.25 -15.67 2.75
C TYR A 270 -4.41 -16.49 2.20
N ARG A 271 -4.87 -16.14 1.03
CA ARG A 271 -5.92 -16.88 0.30
C ARG A 271 -5.43 -17.13 -1.12
N LYS A 272 -4.84 -18.31 -1.32
CA LYS A 272 -4.18 -18.70 -2.58
C LYS A 272 -5.03 -18.41 -3.82
N ALA A 273 -6.30 -18.80 -3.83
CA ALA A 273 -7.17 -18.59 -4.99
C ALA A 273 -7.37 -17.09 -5.31
N ALA A 274 -7.57 -16.24 -4.30
CA ALA A 274 -7.71 -14.80 -4.48
C ALA A 274 -6.38 -14.14 -4.85
N ALA A 275 -5.26 -14.60 -4.29
CA ALA A 275 -3.92 -14.11 -4.60
C ALA A 275 -3.52 -14.44 -6.04
N ASP A 276 -3.74 -15.68 -6.48
CA ASP A 276 -3.43 -16.12 -7.85
C ASP A 276 -4.29 -15.37 -8.88
N ASP A 277 -5.60 -15.27 -8.66
CA ASP A 277 -6.50 -14.52 -9.54
C ASP A 277 -6.13 -13.04 -9.58
N GLY A 278 -5.86 -12.43 -8.41
CA GLY A 278 -5.41 -11.05 -8.33
C GLY A 278 -4.10 -10.81 -9.06
N TRP A 279 -3.14 -11.75 -8.98
CA TRP A 279 -1.89 -11.68 -9.72
C TRP A 279 -2.11 -11.71 -11.24
N GLN A 280 -2.96 -12.62 -11.73
CA GLN A 280 -3.29 -12.68 -13.16
C GLN A 280 -3.98 -11.39 -13.64
N LEU A 281 -4.91 -10.86 -12.85
CA LEU A 281 -5.55 -9.58 -13.13
C LEU A 281 -4.55 -8.43 -13.14
N CYS A 282 -3.62 -8.40 -12.21
CA CYS A 282 -2.55 -7.40 -12.14
C CYS A 282 -1.71 -7.39 -13.42
N LEU A 283 -1.23 -8.55 -13.87
CA LEU A 283 -0.46 -8.66 -15.11
C LEU A 283 -1.28 -8.27 -16.33
N ALA A 284 -2.53 -8.73 -16.41
CA ALA A 284 -3.44 -8.39 -17.51
C ALA A 284 -3.74 -6.88 -17.54
N TRP A 285 -3.89 -6.24 -16.36
CA TRP A 285 -4.12 -4.80 -16.25
C TRP A 285 -2.94 -3.99 -16.76
N PHE A 286 -1.73 -4.33 -16.35
CA PHE A 286 -0.52 -3.68 -16.83
C PHE A 286 -0.36 -3.84 -18.34
N LYS A 287 -0.58 -5.04 -18.86
CA LYS A 287 -0.52 -5.29 -20.30
C LYS A 287 -1.56 -4.47 -21.08
N ALA A 288 -2.80 -4.44 -20.62
CA ALA A 288 -3.91 -3.72 -21.29
C ALA A 288 -3.68 -2.20 -21.32
N ASN A 289 -2.89 -1.67 -20.37
CA ASN A 289 -2.64 -0.24 -20.24
C ASN A 289 -1.21 0.17 -20.66
N GLY A 290 -0.50 -0.68 -21.42
CA GLY A 290 0.76 -0.32 -22.07
C GLY A 290 1.98 -0.28 -21.15
N VAL A 291 1.99 -1.06 -20.07
CA VAL A 291 3.14 -1.19 -19.16
C VAL A 291 4.07 -2.35 -19.57
N VAL A 292 3.82 -3.02 -20.68
CA VAL A 292 4.64 -4.15 -21.21
C VAL A 292 5.55 -3.72 -22.35
#